data_0deb95afb400d1dd35e0e8583baac744
#
_entry.id   0deb95afb400d1dd35e0e8583baac744
#
_cell.length_a   1.000
_cell.length_b   1.000
_cell.length_c   1.000
_cell.angle_alpha   90.00
_cell.angle_beta   90.00
_cell.angle_gamma   90.00
#
_symmetry.space_group_name_H-M   'P 1'
#
loop_
_entity.id
_entity.type
_entity.pdbx_description
1 polymer ?
#
loop_
_entity_poly.entity_id
_entity_poly.type
_entity_poly.pdbx_seq_one_letter_code
_entity_poly.pdbx_strand_id
1 'polypeptide(L)'
;ANPQRVFGADVLSRITAAAGRENLEKMQAVTIKGISETMRGLLRSLSIDENHVYSVVAVGNTTMSHLFLGVDPKNLSVAPFIPCYRPRTVVKGGRLGLPMHPEGTVHVLANISGYVGSDTLGVAMATKLWEQKGYSLAVDIGTNGEIILGYKGWLLACSAAAGPAFEGAHIQNGMRAGDGAIES
;
A
#
# COMPACT_ATOMS: atom_id res chain seq x y z
N ALA A 1 -12.09 -3.80 4.67
CA ALA A 1 -12.08 -2.80 3.57
C ALA A 1 -11.07 -1.69 3.88
N ASN A 2 -10.44 -1.08 2.86
CA ASN A 2 -9.51 0.03 3.07
C ASN A 2 -10.26 1.26 3.60
N PRO A 3 -9.98 1.73 4.82
CA PRO A 3 -10.72 2.84 5.43
C PRO A 3 -10.51 4.19 4.71
N GLN A 4 -9.49 4.31 3.87
CA GLN A 4 -9.26 5.52 3.06
C GLN A 4 -10.25 5.69 1.88
N ARG A 5 -11.13 4.73 1.64
CA ARG A 5 -12.16 4.82 0.58
C ARG A 5 -13.05 6.08 0.71
N VAL A 6 -13.25 6.57 1.91
CA VAL A 6 -14.00 7.80 2.17
C VAL A 6 -13.34 9.06 1.58
N PHE A 7 -12.03 9.03 1.34
CA PHE A 7 -11.26 10.14 0.77
C PHE A 7 -11.05 10.02 -0.76
N GLY A 8 -11.32 8.86 -1.34
CA GLY A 8 -11.18 8.63 -2.77
C GLY A 8 -11.10 7.15 -3.12
N ALA A 9 -11.60 6.81 -4.30
CA ALA A 9 -11.62 5.44 -4.79
C ALA A 9 -10.24 5.00 -5.32
N ASP A 10 -9.52 5.93 -5.95
CA ASP A 10 -8.25 5.70 -6.63
C ASP A 10 -7.09 6.51 -6.02
N VAL A 11 -5.88 6.26 -6.52
CA VAL A 11 -4.65 6.89 -6.03
C VAL A 11 -4.67 8.42 -6.21
N LEU A 12 -5.09 8.92 -7.37
CA LEU A 12 -5.08 10.35 -7.68
C LEU A 12 -6.08 11.12 -6.81
N SER A 13 -7.28 10.59 -6.63
CA SER A 13 -8.29 11.19 -5.75
C SER A 13 -7.81 11.25 -4.30
N ARG A 14 -7.08 10.24 -3.82
CA ARG A 14 -6.48 10.25 -2.48
C ARG A 14 -5.34 11.26 -2.35
N ILE A 15 -4.48 11.39 -3.37
CA ILE A 15 -3.43 12.43 -3.37
C ILE A 15 -4.07 13.81 -3.30
N THR A 16 -5.12 14.06 -4.08
CA THR A 16 -5.85 15.33 -4.06
C THR A 16 -6.51 15.58 -2.70
N ALA A 17 -7.14 14.56 -2.12
CA ALA A 17 -7.77 14.66 -0.80
C ALA A 17 -6.76 14.87 0.34
N ALA A 18 -5.51 14.41 0.18
CA ALA A 18 -4.44 14.61 1.15
C ALA A 18 -3.84 16.03 1.11
N ALA A 19 -4.31 16.91 0.23
CA ALA A 19 -3.79 18.25 0.13
C ALA A 19 -3.97 19.04 1.44
N GLY A 20 -2.87 19.61 1.91
CA GLY A 20 -2.82 20.33 3.18
C GLY A 20 -2.58 19.40 4.38
N ARG A 21 -1.91 19.98 5.38
CA ARG A 21 -1.43 19.23 6.55
C ARG A 21 -2.56 18.53 7.32
N GLU A 22 -3.67 19.22 7.54
CA GLU A 22 -4.81 18.67 8.30
C GLU A 22 -5.42 17.46 7.63
N ASN A 23 -5.60 17.49 6.31
CA ASN A 23 -6.16 16.37 5.55
C ASN A 23 -5.20 15.18 5.52
N LEU A 24 -3.89 15.44 5.35
CA LEU A 24 -2.87 14.42 5.40
C LEU A 24 -2.85 13.69 6.75
N GLU A 25 -2.90 14.45 7.86
CA GLU A 25 -2.95 13.90 9.22
C GLU A 25 -4.24 13.06 9.43
N LYS A 26 -5.39 13.52 8.95
CA LYS A 26 -6.65 12.75 8.99
C LYS A 26 -6.55 11.43 8.23
N MET A 27 -6.01 11.47 7.01
CA MET A 27 -5.85 10.27 6.20
C MET A 27 -4.87 9.28 6.83
N GLN A 28 -3.77 9.77 7.40
CA GLN A 28 -2.83 8.94 8.15
C GLN A 28 -3.53 8.30 9.35
N ALA A 29 -4.24 9.08 10.16
CA ALA A 29 -4.94 8.59 11.36
C ALA A 29 -5.95 7.48 11.03
N VAL A 30 -6.73 7.65 9.96
CA VAL A 30 -7.69 6.63 9.49
C VAL A 30 -6.98 5.36 9.07
N THR A 31 -5.85 5.47 8.38
CA THR A 31 -5.03 4.32 7.96
C THR A 31 -4.48 3.57 9.16
N ILE A 32 -3.84 4.28 10.09
CA ILE A 32 -3.27 3.71 11.31
C ILE A 32 -4.36 3.06 12.16
N LYS A 33 -5.54 3.69 12.28
CA LYS A 33 -6.68 3.11 13.00
C LYS A 33 -7.10 1.78 12.40
N GLY A 34 -7.30 1.71 11.09
CA GLY A 34 -7.73 0.47 10.41
C GLY A 34 -6.70 -0.66 10.55
N ILE A 35 -5.41 -0.35 10.42
CA ILE A 35 -4.33 -1.32 10.65
C ILE A 35 -4.33 -1.78 12.10
N SER A 36 -4.44 -0.84 13.07
CA SER A 36 -4.46 -1.17 14.49
C SER A 36 -5.62 -2.05 14.89
N GLU A 37 -6.81 -1.80 14.34
CA GLU A 37 -7.99 -2.64 14.58
C GLU A 37 -7.78 -4.08 14.07
N THR A 38 -7.22 -4.20 12.86
CA THR A 38 -6.89 -5.50 12.26
C THR A 38 -5.81 -6.25 13.07
N MET A 39 -4.75 -5.54 13.45
CA MET A 39 -3.69 -6.12 14.30
C MET A 39 -4.23 -6.60 15.65
N ARG A 40 -5.02 -5.76 16.35
CA ARG A 40 -5.64 -6.16 17.63
C ARG A 40 -6.57 -7.34 17.47
N GLY A 41 -7.33 -7.40 16.38
CA GLY A 41 -8.17 -8.56 16.06
C GLY A 41 -7.35 -9.85 15.95
N LEU A 42 -6.26 -9.80 15.20
CA LEU A 42 -5.35 -10.93 15.01
C LEU A 42 -4.65 -11.34 16.32
N LEU A 43 -4.10 -10.37 17.05
CA LEU A 43 -3.42 -10.63 18.31
C LEU A 43 -4.33 -11.27 19.34
N ARG A 44 -5.59 -10.83 19.44
CA ARG A 44 -6.61 -11.45 20.30
C ARG A 44 -6.91 -12.88 19.89
N SER A 45 -7.05 -13.15 18.58
CA SER A 45 -7.33 -14.51 18.10
C SER A 45 -6.20 -15.50 18.40
N LEU A 46 -4.98 -14.99 18.52
CA LEU A 46 -3.77 -15.77 18.83
C LEU A 46 -3.38 -15.71 20.31
N SER A 47 -4.13 -14.99 21.15
CA SER A 47 -3.81 -14.75 22.57
C SER A 47 -2.40 -14.17 22.79
N ILE A 48 -1.98 -13.28 21.89
CA ILE A 48 -0.68 -12.59 21.95
C ILE A 48 -0.88 -11.18 22.49
N ASP A 49 -0.06 -10.79 23.50
CA ASP A 49 0.00 -9.42 24.00
C ASP A 49 0.69 -8.50 22.98
N GLU A 50 0.16 -7.30 22.78
CA GLU A 50 0.72 -6.34 21.84
C GLU A 50 2.17 -5.93 22.17
N ASN A 51 2.57 -6.01 23.43
CA ASN A 51 3.95 -5.77 23.86
C ASN A 51 4.93 -6.86 23.39
N HIS A 52 4.46 -7.97 22.85
CA HIS A 52 5.32 -8.98 22.24
C HIS A 52 5.52 -8.78 20.73
N VAL A 53 4.92 -7.75 20.15
CA VAL A 53 5.14 -7.38 18.75
C VAL A 53 6.30 -6.39 18.65
N TYR A 54 7.48 -6.86 18.29
CA TYR A 54 8.70 -6.04 18.22
C TYR A 54 9.01 -5.50 16.82
N SER A 55 8.44 -6.13 15.79
CA SER A 55 8.70 -5.73 14.41
C SER A 55 7.45 -5.87 13.56
N VAL A 56 7.18 -4.84 12.76
CA VAL A 56 6.14 -4.83 11.74
C VAL A 56 6.79 -4.48 10.41
N VAL A 57 6.50 -5.26 9.37
CA VAL A 57 6.89 -4.95 8.00
C VAL A 57 5.66 -4.49 7.24
N ALA A 58 5.74 -3.31 6.64
CA ALA A 58 4.67 -2.74 5.85
C ALA A 58 5.10 -2.62 4.39
N VAL A 59 4.25 -3.09 3.49
CA VAL A 59 4.36 -2.92 2.05
C VAL A 59 3.09 -2.28 1.51
N GLY A 60 3.20 -1.57 0.42
CA GLY A 60 2.07 -0.93 -0.24
C GLY A 60 2.54 -0.14 -1.45
N ASN A 61 1.60 0.33 -2.27
CA ASN A 61 1.97 1.22 -3.36
C ASN A 61 2.61 2.51 -2.81
N THR A 62 3.30 3.23 -3.68
CA THR A 62 4.09 4.40 -3.27
C THR A 62 3.25 5.46 -2.56
N THR A 63 2.04 5.74 -3.04
CA THR A 63 1.12 6.71 -2.39
C THR A 63 0.70 6.22 -1.01
N MET A 64 0.32 4.95 -0.86
CA MET A 64 -0.08 4.38 0.42
C MET A 64 1.06 4.42 1.43
N SER A 65 2.29 4.16 1.00
CA SER A 65 3.49 4.26 1.85
C SER A 65 3.70 5.68 2.37
N HIS A 66 3.47 6.70 1.51
CA HIS A 66 3.54 8.11 1.90
C HIS A 66 2.46 8.45 2.94
N LEU A 67 1.21 8.11 2.66
CA LEU A 67 0.08 8.39 3.55
C LEU A 67 0.25 7.68 4.91
N PHE A 68 0.75 6.46 4.92
CA PHE A 68 1.03 5.70 6.14
C PHE A 68 2.07 6.40 7.02
N LEU A 69 3.11 6.98 6.41
CA LEU A 69 4.15 7.71 7.11
C LEU A 69 3.81 9.19 7.37
N GLY A 70 2.67 9.69 6.90
CA GLY A 70 2.30 11.10 6.98
C GLY A 70 3.17 12.01 6.12
N VAL A 71 3.67 11.50 4.99
CA VAL A 71 4.45 12.25 4.00
C VAL A 71 3.54 12.69 2.86
N ASP A 72 3.61 13.97 2.50
CA ASP A 72 2.78 14.55 1.43
C ASP A 72 3.08 13.87 0.07
N PRO A 73 2.08 13.20 -0.54
CA PRO A 73 2.27 12.50 -1.80
C PRO A 73 2.09 13.38 -3.04
N LYS A 74 1.94 14.69 -2.92
CA LYS A 74 1.55 15.59 -4.03
C LYS A 74 2.40 15.45 -5.28
N ASN A 75 3.71 15.20 -5.14
CA ASN A 75 4.62 15.06 -6.27
C ASN A 75 4.30 13.81 -7.13
N LEU A 76 3.54 12.86 -6.60
CA LEU A 76 3.10 11.67 -7.34
C LEU A 76 1.94 11.94 -8.30
N SER A 77 1.29 13.12 -8.22
CA SER A 77 0.21 13.51 -9.14
C SER A 77 0.71 14.29 -10.37
N VAL A 78 1.97 14.69 -10.40
CA VAL A 78 2.54 15.53 -11.46
C VAL A 78 3.78 14.86 -12.05
N ALA A 79 3.88 14.79 -13.38
CA ALA A 79 5.08 14.29 -14.05
C ALA A 79 6.33 15.07 -13.60
N PRO A 80 7.44 14.40 -13.36
CA PRO A 80 7.75 12.99 -13.61
C PRO A 80 7.43 12.01 -12.45
N PHE A 81 6.47 12.32 -11.58
CA PHE A 81 5.93 11.44 -10.52
C PHE A 81 6.98 10.98 -9.50
N ILE A 82 7.81 11.90 -9.06
CA ILE A 82 8.93 11.61 -8.15
C ILE A 82 8.43 11.50 -6.71
N PRO A 83 8.62 10.34 -6.04
CA PRO A 83 8.26 10.19 -4.63
C PRO A 83 9.19 11.02 -3.72
N CYS A 84 8.68 11.49 -2.58
CA CYS A 84 9.47 12.22 -1.60
C CYS A 84 10.58 11.35 -0.97
N TYR A 85 10.38 10.04 -0.94
CA TYR A 85 11.39 9.08 -0.50
C TYR A 85 11.24 7.78 -1.29
N ARG A 86 12.33 7.04 -1.44
CA ARG A 86 12.37 5.71 -2.07
C ARG A 86 12.97 4.64 -1.16
N PRO A 87 14.02 4.93 -0.36
CA PRO A 87 14.68 3.91 0.45
C PRO A 87 13.76 3.31 1.51
N ARG A 88 14.10 2.12 1.98
CA ARG A 88 13.48 1.55 3.18
C ARG A 88 13.52 2.55 4.34
N THR A 89 12.39 2.75 4.96
CA THR A 89 12.24 3.66 6.11
C THR A 89 11.92 2.84 7.36
N VAL A 90 12.58 3.15 8.45
CA VAL A 90 12.32 2.51 9.75
C VAL A 90 11.86 3.57 10.74
N VAL A 91 10.73 3.34 11.37
CA VAL A 91 10.17 4.24 12.39
C VAL A 91 9.83 3.45 13.65
N LYS A 92 9.85 4.11 14.80
CA LYS A 92 9.36 3.51 16.05
C LYS A 92 7.85 3.32 15.99
N GLY A 93 7.38 2.15 16.44
CA GLY A 93 5.95 1.80 16.43
C GLY A 93 5.11 2.79 17.25
N GLY A 94 5.62 3.23 18.38
CA GLY A 94 4.97 4.23 19.24
C GLY A 94 4.72 5.57 18.54
N ARG A 95 5.56 5.99 17.59
CA ARG A 95 5.33 7.21 16.78
C ARG A 95 4.15 7.11 15.84
N LEU A 96 3.83 5.90 15.39
CA LEU A 96 2.68 5.63 14.52
C LEU A 96 1.42 5.26 15.32
N GLY A 97 1.54 4.95 16.61
CA GLY A 97 0.41 4.54 17.45
C GLY A 97 -0.11 3.14 17.13
N LEU A 98 0.74 2.26 16.56
CA LEU A 98 0.39 0.86 16.31
C LEU A 98 0.42 0.04 17.61
N PRO A 99 -0.44 -0.99 17.74
CA PRO A 99 -0.46 -1.90 18.88
C PRO A 99 0.74 -2.85 18.84
N MET A 100 1.84 -2.41 19.41
CA MET A 100 3.11 -3.13 19.46
C MET A 100 3.97 -2.62 20.59
N HIS A 101 5.07 -3.34 20.89
CA HIS A 101 6.01 -2.90 21.90
C HIS A 101 6.47 -1.45 21.65
N PRO A 102 6.52 -0.57 22.68
CA PRO A 102 6.87 0.86 22.49
C PRO A 102 8.21 1.07 21.77
N GLU A 103 9.21 0.21 22.06
CA GLU A 103 10.52 0.23 21.40
C GLU A 103 10.56 -0.58 20.09
N GLY A 104 9.46 -1.20 19.71
CA GLY A 104 9.33 -1.93 18.46
C GLY A 104 9.50 -1.05 17.22
N THR A 105 9.84 -1.65 16.10
CA THR A 105 10.13 -0.94 14.86
C THR A 105 9.18 -1.34 13.75
N VAL A 106 8.78 -0.35 12.96
CA VAL A 106 8.01 -0.53 11.72
C VAL A 106 8.95 -0.29 10.55
N HIS A 107 9.07 -1.29 9.70
CA HIS A 107 9.88 -1.26 8.49
C HIS A 107 8.97 -1.07 7.29
N VAL A 108 8.96 0.11 6.71
CA VAL A 108 8.31 0.38 5.43
C VAL A 108 9.33 0.08 4.33
N LEU A 109 9.03 -0.88 3.45
CA LEU A 109 9.98 -1.31 2.43
C LEU A 109 10.19 -0.24 1.36
N ALA A 110 11.27 -0.39 0.60
CA ALA A 110 11.66 0.58 -0.42
C ALA A 110 10.62 0.64 -1.56
N ASN A 111 10.29 1.83 -2.01
CA ASN A 111 9.52 2.05 -3.23
C ASN A 111 10.45 1.99 -4.45
N ILE A 112 10.02 1.36 -5.52
CA ILE A 112 10.80 1.24 -6.77
C ILE A 112 10.70 2.54 -7.56
N SER A 113 9.47 3.06 -7.73
CA SER A 113 9.23 4.33 -8.44
C SER A 113 7.94 5.00 -7.93
N GLY A 114 7.49 6.07 -8.60
CA GLY A 114 6.28 6.80 -8.25
C GLY A 114 5.01 5.95 -8.26
N TYR A 115 4.90 5.00 -9.17
CA TYR A 115 3.74 4.10 -9.30
C TYR A 115 4.09 2.62 -9.13
N VAL A 116 5.32 2.28 -8.83
CA VAL A 116 5.75 0.92 -8.51
C VAL A 116 6.26 0.92 -7.07
N GLY A 117 5.42 0.47 -6.17
CA GLY A 117 5.64 0.56 -4.75
C GLY A 117 6.38 -0.63 -4.14
N SER A 118 6.37 -0.69 -2.83
CA SER A 118 6.98 -1.78 -2.07
C SER A 118 6.11 -3.05 -2.04
N ASP A 119 4.84 -2.98 -2.40
CA ASP A 119 3.96 -4.12 -2.70
C ASP A 119 4.54 -4.94 -3.86
N THR A 120 4.87 -4.29 -4.97
CA THR A 120 5.54 -4.91 -6.12
C THR A 120 6.89 -5.55 -5.72
N LEU A 121 7.66 -4.88 -4.86
CA LEU A 121 8.88 -5.47 -4.29
C LEU A 121 8.56 -6.72 -3.46
N GLY A 122 7.49 -6.68 -2.65
CA GLY A 122 7.00 -7.81 -1.89
C GLY A 122 6.63 -9.01 -2.77
N VAL A 123 5.93 -8.77 -3.88
CA VAL A 123 5.61 -9.82 -4.88
C VAL A 123 6.90 -10.43 -5.45
N ALA A 124 7.86 -9.59 -5.87
CA ALA A 124 9.14 -10.07 -6.39
C ALA A 124 9.86 -10.96 -5.36
N MET A 125 9.90 -10.54 -4.09
CA MET A 125 10.52 -11.28 -2.99
C MET A 125 9.81 -12.60 -2.71
N ALA A 126 8.50 -12.62 -2.63
CA ALA A 126 7.71 -13.81 -2.32
C ALA A 126 7.82 -14.86 -3.44
N THR A 127 7.86 -14.43 -4.68
CA THR A 127 7.95 -15.31 -5.86
C THR A 127 9.37 -15.68 -6.24
N LYS A 128 10.37 -15.00 -5.65
CA LYS A 128 11.80 -15.18 -5.98
C LYS A 128 12.09 -15.10 -7.48
N LEU A 129 11.46 -14.15 -8.16
CA LEU A 129 11.54 -14.02 -9.61
C LEU A 129 12.98 -13.92 -10.13
N TRP A 130 13.90 -13.36 -9.35
CA TRP A 130 15.33 -13.23 -9.73
C TRP A 130 16.07 -14.58 -9.74
N GLU A 131 15.55 -15.62 -9.07
CA GLU A 131 16.18 -16.95 -9.00
C GLU A 131 15.75 -17.85 -10.17
N GLN A 132 14.76 -17.43 -10.95
CA GLN A 132 14.23 -18.24 -12.05
C GLN A 132 15.24 -18.33 -13.21
N LYS A 133 15.38 -19.54 -13.78
CA LYS A 133 16.36 -19.81 -14.86
C LYS A 133 15.94 -19.23 -16.23
N GLY A 134 14.66 -19.03 -16.44
CA GLY A 134 14.08 -18.52 -17.71
C GLY A 134 13.38 -17.19 -17.52
N TYR A 135 12.64 -16.77 -18.53
CA TYR A 135 11.71 -15.64 -18.40
C TYR A 135 10.59 -16.01 -17.45
N SER A 136 10.33 -15.13 -16.49
CA SER A 136 9.28 -15.30 -15.49
C SER A 136 8.50 -14.00 -15.37
N LEU A 137 7.18 -14.09 -15.32
CA LEU A 137 6.28 -12.95 -15.23
C LEU A 137 5.44 -13.07 -13.96
N ALA A 138 5.35 -11.98 -13.22
CA ALA A 138 4.33 -11.80 -12.18
C ALA A 138 3.46 -10.60 -12.56
N VAL A 139 2.17 -10.75 -12.35
CA VAL A 139 1.17 -9.70 -12.59
C VAL A 139 0.33 -9.56 -11.32
N ASP A 140 0.35 -8.37 -10.74
CA ASP A 140 -0.52 -7.99 -9.63
C ASP A 140 -1.71 -7.23 -10.20
N ILE A 141 -2.89 -7.84 -10.11
CA ILE A 141 -4.13 -7.31 -10.72
C ILE A 141 -4.91 -6.55 -9.66
N GLY A 142 -4.87 -5.22 -9.75
CA GLY A 142 -5.62 -4.29 -8.90
C GLY A 142 -6.23 -3.16 -9.73
N THR A 143 -6.50 -2.03 -9.11
CA THR A 143 -6.94 -0.80 -9.81
C THR A 143 -5.91 -0.37 -10.86
N ASN A 144 -4.62 -0.56 -10.58
CA ASN A 144 -3.55 -0.59 -11.57
C ASN A 144 -3.05 -2.03 -11.69
N GLY A 145 -2.44 -2.35 -12.82
CA GLY A 145 -1.75 -3.63 -13.00
C GLY A 145 -0.25 -3.44 -12.89
N GLU A 146 0.37 -4.01 -11.85
CA GLU A 146 1.83 -4.05 -11.74
C GLU A 146 2.36 -5.32 -12.39
N ILE A 147 3.30 -5.15 -13.31
CA ILE A 147 3.90 -6.23 -14.09
C ILE A 147 5.38 -6.29 -13.76
N ILE A 148 5.86 -7.49 -13.40
CA ILE A 148 7.28 -7.74 -13.12
C ILE A 148 7.75 -8.83 -14.06
N LEU A 149 8.76 -8.52 -14.86
CA LEU A 149 9.46 -9.48 -15.71
C LEU A 149 10.83 -9.82 -15.09
N GLY A 150 11.05 -11.10 -14.81
CA GLY A 150 12.33 -11.63 -14.33
C GLY A 150 13.07 -12.40 -15.42
N TYR A 151 14.37 -12.19 -15.51
CA TYR A 151 15.27 -12.93 -16.39
C TYR A 151 16.71 -12.88 -15.88
N LYS A 152 17.31 -14.05 -15.61
CA LYS A 152 18.74 -14.20 -15.24
C LYS A 152 19.21 -13.21 -14.16
N GLY A 153 18.46 -13.07 -13.09
CA GLY A 153 18.77 -12.16 -11.98
C GLY A 153 18.35 -10.70 -12.19
N TRP A 154 17.91 -10.33 -13.39
CA TRP A 154 17.35 -9.01 -13.68
C TRP A 154 15.85 -8.97 -13.44
N LEU A 155 15.38 -7.86 -12.93
CA LEU A 155 13.95 -7.57 -12.78
C LEU A 155 13.64 -6.24 -13.45
N LEU A 156 12.58 -6.26 -14.27
CA LEU A 156 11.97 -5.05 -14.82
C LEU A 156 10.56 -4.97 -14.30
N ALA A 157 10.14 -3.79 -13.86
CA ALA A 157 8.79 -3.60 -13.37
C ALA A 157 8.16 -2.35 -13.99
N CYS A 158 6.87 -2.43 -14.25
CA CYS A 158 6.06 -1.28 -14.65
C CYS A 158 4.69 -1.36 -14.00
N SER A 159 4.00 -0.21 -13.95
CA SER A 159 2.60 -0.12 -13.56
C SER A 159 1.79 0.36 -14.76
N ALA A 160 0.71 -0.31 -15.07
CA ALA A 160 -0.24 0.03 -16.12
C ALA A 160 -1.60 0.39 -15.51
N ALA A 161 -2.19 1.48 -15.93
CA ALA A 161 -3.53 1.84 -15.52
C ALA A 161 -4.53 0.83 -16.14
N ALA A 162 -5.14 -0.01 -15.30
CA ALA A 162 -6.14 -0.98 -15.73
C ALA A 162 -7.55 -0.36 -15.80
N GLY A 163 -7.75 0.75 -15.09
CA GLY A 163 -9.04 1.40 -14.95
C GLY A 163 -9.96 0.71 -13.92
N PRO A 164 -10.97 1.40 -13.42
CA PRO A 164 -11.83 0.91 -12.33
C PRO A 164 -13.06 0.14 -12.85
N ALA A 165 -12.95 -0.63 -13.93
CA ALA A 165 -14.08 -1.34 -14.50
C ALA A 165 -14.63 -2.42 -13.55
N PHE A 166 -13.76 -3.17 -12.91
CA PHE A 166 -14.16 -4.21 -11.96
C PHE A 166 -14.67 -3.66 -10.63
N GLU A 167 -14.34 -2.42 -10.30
CA GLU A 167 -14.89 -1.71 -9.14
C GLU A 167 -16.24 -1.05 -9.45
N GLY A 168 -16.85 -1.36 -10.58
CA GLY A 168 -18.17 -0.88 -10.98
C GLY A 168 -18.21 0.58 -11.45
N ALA A 169 -17.07 1.21 -11.68
CA ALA A 169 -17.02 2.54 -12.26
C ALA A 169 -17.10 2.48 -13.80
N HIS A 170 -17.91 3.35 -14.38
CA HIS A 170 -18.10 3.49 -15.83
C HIS A 170 -18.69 2.26 -16.54
N ILE A 171 -19.27 1.31 -15.83
CA ILE A 171 -20.06 0.23 -16.42
C ILE A 171 -21.55 0.48 -16.18
N GLN A 172 -22.37 0.18 -17.20
CA GLN A 172 -23.82 0.27 -17.09
C GLN A 172 -24.32 -0.76 -16.05
N ASN A 173 -25.08 -0.31 -15.07
CA ASN A 173 -25.55 -1.13 -13.95
C ASN A 173 -24.47 -1.62 -12.98
N GLY A 174 -23.25 -1.06 -13.04
CA GLY A 174 -22.21 -1.31 -12.05
C GLY A 174 -22.41 -0.51 -10.77
N MET A 175 -22.02 -1.08 -9.62
CA MET A 175 -21.94 -0.35 -8.37
C MET A 175 -20.61 -0.65 -7.67
N ARG A 176 -20.16 0.27 -6.85
CA ARG A 176 -18.96 0.06 -6.02
C ARG A 176 -19.23 -1.01 -4.98
N ALA A 177 -18.19 -1.77 -4.60
CA ALA A 177 -18.28 -2.73 -3.52
C ALA A 177 -18.81 -2.06 -2.24
N GLY A 178 -19.92 -2.58 -1.73
CA GLY A 178 -20.64 -2.07 -0.57
C GLY A 178 -21.90 -2.89 -0.34
N ASP A 179 -22.72 -2.50 0.64
CA ASP A 179 -23.95 -3.21 0.93
C ASP A 179 -24.86 -3.26 -0.30
N GLY A 180 -25.22 -4.48 -0.73
CA GLY A 180 -26.02 -4.74 -1.93
C GLY A 180 -25.22 -4.97 -3.21
N ALA A 181 -23.90 -4.88 -3.19
CA ALA A 181 -23.07 -5.31 -4.31
C ALA A 181 -22.98 -6.84 -4.37
N ILE A 182 -22.97 -7.38 -5.59
CA ILE A 182 -22.76 -8.82 -5.78
C ILE A 182 -21.27 -9.11 -5.55
N GLU A 183 -20.97 -9.90 -4.53
CA GLU A 183 -19.63 -10.42 -4.25
C GLU A 183 -19.66 -11.94 -4.48
N SER A 184 -19.09 -12.42 -5.58
CA SER A 184 -18.98 -13.84 -5.99
C SER A 184 -20.29 -14.61 -6.14
#